data_a006cd5f42cacffe55ba5736ffe078a0
#
_entry.id   a006cd5f42cacffe55ba5736ffe078a0
#
_cell.length_a   1.000
_cell.length_b   1.000
_cell.length_c   1.000
_cell.angle_alpha   90.00
_cell.angle_beta   90.00
_cell.angle_gamma   90.00
#
_symmetry.space_group_name_H-M   'P 1'
#
loop_
_entity.id
_entity.type
_entity.pdbx_description
1 polymer ?
#
loop_
_entity_poly.entity_id
_entity_poly.type
_entity_poly.pdbx_seq_one_letter_code
_entity_poly.pdbx_strand_id
1 'polypeptide(L)'
;MQLLFLGDIVGKPGRAAVAKLLPRLVQEHRVDVTIANGENAAGGLGITPAAAAELLGAGVEVLTTGNHVWRHRQVLEFIDTERRLLRPANYPPGAPGQGSGIYRAACGSRVGVINLMGRTFMEPVDCPFRAADREIEGLRGRTDVIVVDIHAEATSEKIAMGWYLDGRVGAIIGTHTHVQTSDERLLPKGSAYITDAGMTGPRDSVLGVDPQKVMDRFLTAMPNRFELAPGTVMVNAVLADLDTETGTARSIQRVIESIEPG
;
A
#
# COMPACT_ATOMS: atom_id res chain seq x y z
N MET A 1 15.26 -6.28 10.20
CA MET A 1 15.01 -5.83 8.81
C MET A 1 14.12 -4.61 8.87
N GLN A 2 14.57 -3.51 8.28
CA GLN A 2 13.79 -2.26 8.24
C GLN A 2 12.88 -2.23 7.01
N LEU A 3 11.59 -2.24 7.23
CA LEU A 3 10.55 -2.07 6.21
C LEU A 3 10.09 -0.61 6.17
N LEU A 4 10.07 0.00 4.99
CA LEU A 4 9.35 1.24 4.73
C LEU A 4 8.13 0.94 3.86
N PHE A 5 6.93 1.28 4.34
CA PHE A 5 5.70 1.15 3.58
C PHE A 5 5.13 2.54 3.28
N LEU A 6 5.07 2.90 2.00
CA LEU A 6 4.49 4.17 1.54
C LEU A 6 2.98 3.99 1.32
N GLY A 7 2.18 4.88 1.91
CA GLY A 7 0.73 4.91 1.71
C GLY A 7 0.33 5.22 0.26
N ASP A 8 -0.99 5.18 0.00
CA ASP A 8 -1.58 5.30 -1.33
C ASP A 8 -0.97 6.43 -2.18
N ILE A 9 -0.24 6.09 -3.24
CA ILE A 9 0.43 7.08 -4.10
C ILE A 9 -0.59 7.68 -5.07
N VAL A 10 -0.79 9.01 -4.96
CA VAL A 10 -1.82 9.72 -5.72
C VAL A 10 -1.20 10.54 -6.86
N GLY A 11 -1.36 10.07 -8.07
CA GLY A 11 -1.03 10.74 -9.31
C GLY A 11 0.44 11.14 -9.49
N LYS A 12 0.69 12.03 -10.43
CA LYS A 12 2.04 12.55 -10.71
C LYS A 12 2.69 13.25 -9.49
N PRO A 13 1.96 14.08 -8.71
CA PRO A 13 2.55 14.69 -7.52
C PRO A 13 3.10 13.66 -6.53
N GLY A 14 2.33 12.60 -6.22
CA GLY A 14 2.76 11.52 -5.32
C GLY A 14 3.99 10.78 -5.85
N ARG A 15 4.00 10.40 -7.15
CA ARG A 15 5.17 9.74 -7.76
C ARG A 15 6.43 10.61 -7.71
N ALA A 16 6.31 11.91 -8.04
CA ALA A 16 7.43 12.84 -7.97
C ALA A 16 7.97 12.99 -6.54
N ALA A 17 7.08 13.01 -5.55
CA ALA A 17 7.46 13.07 -4.14
C ALA A 17 8.23 11.80 -3.72
N VAL A 18 7.77 10.62 -4.11
CA VAL A 18 8.48 9.35 -3.88
C VAL A 18 9.88 9.42 -4.50
N ALA A 19 9.98 9.76 -5.78
CA ALA A 19 11.27 9.82 -6.48
C ALA A 19 12.27 10.77 -5.80
N LYS A 20 11.78 11.88 -5.22
CA LYS A 20 12.62 12.89 -4.56
C LYS A 20 13.02 12.49 -3.13
N LEU A 21 12.10 11.91 -2.35
CA LEU A 21 12.32 11.65 -0.91
C LEU A 21 12.81 10.24 -0.59
N LEU A 22 12.42 9.24 -1.37
CA LEU A 22 12.73 7.85 -1.06
C LEU A 22 14.22 7.58 -0.86
N PRO A 23 15.15 8.08 -1.71
CA PRO A 23 16.58 7.83 -1.51
C PRO A 23 17.09 8.33 -0.15
N ARG A 24 16.61 9.51 0.31
CA ARG A 24 16.94 10.07 1.63
C ARG A 24 16.37 9.21 2.75
N LEU A 25 15.08 8.85 2.67
CA LEU A 25 14.42 8.04 3.69
C LEU A 25 15.07 6.65 3.82
N VAL A 26 15.44 6.03 2.71
CA VAL A 26 16.16 4.73 2.71
C VAL A 26 17.50 4.85 3.44
N GLN A 27 18.25 5.90 3.17
CA GLN A 27 19.55 6.12 3.83
C GLN A 27 19.39 6.45 5.32
N GLU A 28 18.48 7.37 5.67
CA GLU A 28 18.26 7.86 7.03
C GLU A 28 17.77 6.74 7.97
N HIS A 29 16.82 5.96 7.50
CA HIS A 29 16.22 4.88 8.29
C HIS A 29 16.86 3.51 8.04
N ARG A 30 17.89 3.40 7.20
CA ARG A 30 18.57 2.15 6.83
C ARG A 30 17.57 1.10 6.35
N VAL A 31 16.69 1.51 5.46
CA VAL A 31 15.61 0.67 4.94
C VAL A 31 16.18 -0.49 4.14
N ASP A 32 15.72 -1.69 4.43
CA ASP A 32 16.10 -2.93 3.72
C ASP A 32 15.13 -3.29 2.61
N VAL A 33 13.87 -2.85 2.73
CA VAL A 33 12.83 -3.09 1.73
C VAL A 33 11.78 -1.97 1.75
N THR A 34 11.40 -1.50 0.56
CA THR A 34 10.36 -0.49 0.37
C THR A 34 9.16 -1.10 -0.36
N ILE A 35 8.00 -1.01 0.26
CA ILE A 35 6.71 -1.39 -0.33
C ILE A 35 5.87 -0.11 -0.48
N ALA A 36 5.06 -0.01 -1.51
CA ALA A 36 4.16 1.12 -1.69
C ALA A 36 2.81 0.68 -2.27
N ASN A 37 1.73 1.32 -1.84
CA ASN A 37 0.45 1.15 -2.53
C ASN A 37 0.37 2.12 -3.70
N GLY A 38 0.33 1.58 -4.92
CA GLY A 38 0.37 2.32 -6.19
C GLY A 38 -0.99 2.41 -6.89
N GLU A 39 -2.09 2.03 -6.25
CA GLU A 39 -3.39 1.92 -6.94
C GLU A 39 -3.89 3.23 -7.54
N ASN A 40 -3.47 4.39 -7.01
CA ASN A 40 -3.89 5.71 -7.47
C ASN A 40 -2.79 6.49 -8.21
N ALA A 41 -1.70 5.81 -8.57
CA ALA A 41 -0.51 6.42 -9.15
C ALA A 41 -0.72 7.04 -10.54
N ALA A 42 -1.70 6.59 -11.32
CA ALA A 42 -1.99 7.10 -12.66
C ALA A 42 -3.14 8.10 -12.64
N GLY A 43 -2.84 9.38 -12.52
CA GLY A 43 -3.83 10.46 -12.55
C GLY A 43 -4.82 10.47 -11.39
N GLY A 44 -4.51 9.77 -10.28
CA GLY A 44 -5.35 9.68 -9.10
C GLY A 44 -6.28 8.46 -9.06
N LEU A 45 -6.33 7.64 -10.11
CA LEU A 45 -7.14 6.43 -10.19
C LEU A 45 -6.43 5.36 -11.03
N GLY A 46 -6.10 4.22 -10.43
CA GLY A 46 -5.44 3.11 -11.09
C GLY A 46 -3.93 3.31 -11.27
N ILE A 47 -3.31 2.32 -11.88
CA ILE A 47 -1.88 2.30 -12.21
C ILE A 47 -1.69 1.96 -13.68
N THR A 48 -0.65 2.52 -14.32
CA THR A 48 -0.25 2.18 -15.68
C THR A 48 1.16 1.59 -15.67
N PRO A 49 1.58 0.84 -16.72
CA PRO A 49 2.95 0.36 -16.85
C PRO A 49 4.00 1.46 -16.65
N ALA A 50 3.77 2.64 -17.22
CA ALA A 50 4.68 3.78 -17.09
C ALA A 50 4.79 4.29 -15.64
N ALA A 51 3.65 4.43 -14.93
CA ALA A 51 3.64 4.86 -13.53
C ALA A 51 4.29 3.81 -12.61
N ALA A 52 4.05 2.51 -12.87
CA ALA A 52 4.71 1.44 -12.14
C ALA A 52 6.24 1.45 -12.37
N ALA A 53 6.68 1.57 -13.61
CA ALA A 53 8.10 1.63 -13.96
C ALA A 53 8.80 2.85 -13.32
N GLU A 54 8.13 4.02 -13.26
CA GLU A 54 8.64 5.22 -12.59
C GLU A 54 8.88 4.96 -11.11
N LEU A 55 7.91 4.37 -10.38
CA LEU A 55 8.02 4.07 -8.96
C LEU A 55 9.07 2.99 -8.66
N LEU A 56 9.08 1.91 -9.44
CA LEU A 56 10.07 0.85 -9.32
C LEU A 56 11.48 1.37 -9.62
N GLY A 57 11.61 2.27 -10.61
CA GLY A 57 12.88 2.95 -10.93
C GLY A 57 13.32 3.94 -9.85
N ALA A 58 12.42 4.48 -9.05
CA ALA A 58 12.71 5.35 -7.92
C ALA A 58 13.20 4.59 -6.68
N GLY A 59 13.14 3.25 -6.67
CA GLY A 59 13.60 2.41 -5.57
C GLY A 59 12.51 1.73 -4.75
N VAL A 60 11.25 1.78 -5.20
CA VAL A 60 10.19 0.92 -4.62
C VAL A 60 10.43 -0.51 -5.08
N GLU A 61 10.57 -1.46 -4.16
CA GLU A 61 10.78 -2.86 -4.52
C GLU A 61 9.49 -3.61 -4.84
N VAL A 62 8.38 -3.26 -4.17
CA VAL A 62 7.08 -3.92 -4.38
C VAL A 62 5.97 -2.89 -4.41
N LEU A 63 5.09 -3.01 -5.40
CA LEU A 63 3.87 -2.24 -5.52
C LEU A 63 2.66 -3.11 -5.19
N THR A 64 1.87 -2.71 -4.21
CA THR A 64 0.52 -3.23 -3.97
C THR A 64 -0.51 -2.34 -4.64
N THR A 65 -1.73 -2.83 -4.77
CA THR A 65 -2.86 -2.11 -5.37
C THR A 65 -4.15 -2.34 -4.58
N GLY A 66 -5.28 -1.93 -5.14
CA GLY A 66 -6.60 -2.09 -4.53
C GLY A 66 -7.70 -2.22 -5.59
N ASN A 67 -8.86 -1.62 -5.30
CA ASN A 67 -10.04 -1.70 -6.17
C ASN A 67 -9.89 -0.97 -7.51
N HIS A 68 -8.94 -0.06 -7.66
CA HIS A 68 -8.69 0.63 -8.92
C HIS A 68 -7.67 -0.08 -9.83
N VAL A 69 -7.18 -1.27 -9.47
CA VAL A 69 -6.11 -1.97 -10.22
C VAL A 69 -6.45 -2.14 -11.71
N TRP A 70 -7.73 -2.37 -12.06
CA TRP A 70 -8.19 -2.59 -13.43
C TRP A 70 -8.62 -1.31 -14.16
N ARG A 71 -8.40 -0.13 -13.56
CA ARG A 71 -8.88 1.13 -14.14
C ARG A 71 -8.29 1.45 -15.51
N HIS A 72 -7.02 1.07 -15.73
CA HIS A 72 -6.32 1.25 -17.01
C HIS A 72 -6.09 -0.09 -17.69
N ARG A 73 -6.67 -0.28 -18.89
CA ARG A 73 -6.58 -1.53 -19.63
C ARG A 73 -5.14 -2.01 -19.86
N GLN A 74 -4.20 -1.07 -20.00
CA GLN A 74 -2.78 -1.36 -20.20
C GLN A 74 -2.14 -2.19 -19.07
N VAL A 75 -2.72 -2.19 -17.87
CA VAL A 75 -2.20 -2.97 -16.74
C VAL A 75 -2.41 -4.48 -16.94
N LEU A 76 -3.42 -4.90 -17.69
CA LEU A 76 -3.82 -6.30 -17.80
C LEU A 76 -2.71 -7.21 -18.33
N GLU A 77 -1.98 -6.77 -19.35
CA GLU A 77 -0.86 -7.53 -19.91
C GLU A 77 0.43 -7.34 -19.11
N PHE A 78 0.59 -6.14 -18.54
CA PHE A 78 1.79 -5.78 -17.78
C PHE A 78 1.89 -6.52 -16.44
N ILE A 79 0.80 -6.68 -15.72
CA ILE A 79 0.77 -7.27 -14.38
C ILE A 79 1.14 -8.77 -14.36
N ASP A 80 0.97 -9.47 -15.49
CA ASP A 80 1.42 -10.86 -15.64
C ASP A 80 2.94 -10.98 -15.78
N THR A 81 3.60 -9.92 -16.25
CA THR A 81 5.04 -9.89 -16.51
C THR A 81 5.84 -9.20 -15.42
N GLU A 82 5.27 -8.17 -14.77
CA GLU A 82 5.94 -7.45 -13.67
C GLU A 82 5.55 -8.04 -12.31
N ARG A 83 6.39 -8.94 -11.81
CA ARG A 83 6.15 -9.66 -10.55
C ARG A 83 6.20 -8.80 -9.29
N ARG A 84 6.69 -7.56 -9.40
CA ARG A 84 6.73 -6.59 -8.30
C ARG A 84 5.48 -5.76 -8.20
N LEU A 85 4.50 -5.95 -9.11
CA LEU A 85 3.18 -5.34 -9.04
C LEU A 85 2.17 -6.41 -8.63
N LEU A 86 1.59 -6.24 -7.44
CA LEU A 86 0.61 -7.16 -6.86
C LEU A 86 -0.81 -6.57 -6.97
N ARG A 87 -1.75 -7.39 -7.42
CA ARG A 87 -3.18 -7.14 -7.23
C ARG A 87 -3.68 -7.73 -5.92
N PRO A 88 -4.86 -7.37 -5.43
CA PRO A 88 -5.44 -8.10 -4.30
C PRO A 88 -5.60 -9.60 -4.58
N ALA A 89 -5.14 -10.43 -3.64
CA ALA A 89 -5.11 -11.90 -3.77
C ALA A 89 -6.51 -12.53 -3.76
N ASN A 90 -7.49 -11.80 -3.26
CA ASN A 90 -8.88 -12.23 -3.17
C ASN A 90 -9.76 -11.84 -4.37
N TYR A 91 -9.18 -11.40 -5.49
CA TYR A 91 -9.90 -11.44 -6.76
C TYR A 91 -10.18 -12.90 -7.18
N PRO A 92 -11.31 -13.16 -7.89
CA PRO A 92 -11.63 -14.49 -8.34
C PRO A 92 -10.52 -15.16 -9.17
N PRO A 93 -10.47 -16.51 -9.19
CA PRO A 93 -9.53 -17.24 -10.05
C PRO A 93 -9.65 -16.82 -11.52
N GLY A 94 -8.48 -16.69 -12.19
CA GLY A 94 -8.43 -16.25 -13.59
C GLY A 94 -8.17 -14.74 -13.77
N ALA A 95 -8.22 -13.93 -12.71
CA ALA A 95 -7.74 -12.56 -12.78
C ALA A 95 -6.23 -12.53 -13.05
N PRO A 96 -5.74 -11.68 -14.00
CA PRO A 96 -4.32 -11.61 -14.32
C PRO A 96 -3.46 -11.12 -13.13
N GLY A 97 -2.17 -11.42 -13.15
CA GLY A 97 -1.20 -11.06 -12.12
C GLY A 97 -1.28 -11.92 -10.85
N GLN A 98 -0.49 -11.54 -9.87
CA GLN A 98 -0.34 -12.27 -8.60
C GLN A 98 -0.82 -11.41 -7.44
N GLY A 99 -1.33 -12.06 -6.37
CA GLY A 99 -1.76 -11.38 -5.15
C GLY A 99 -0.73 -11.44 -4.03
N SER A 100 0.32 -12.24 -4.19
CA SER A 100 1.44 -12.34 -3.28
C SER A 100 2.74 -12.63 -4.01
N GLY A 101 3.86 -12.31 -3.39
CA GLY A 101 5.19 -12.56 -3.93
C GLY A 101 6.26 -12.68 -2.85
N ILE A 102 7.43 -13.21 -3.23
CA ILE A 102 8.61 -13.31 -2.37
C ILE A 102 9.71 -12.45 -2.97
N TYR A 103 10.26 -11.55 -2.16
CA TYR A 103 11.27 -10.58 -2.57
C TYR A 103 12.49 -10.69 -1.66
N ARG A 104 13.63 -10.23 -2.15
CA ARG A 104 14.87 -10.21 -1.36
C ARG A 104 15.12 -8.78 -0.87
N ALA A 105 15.13 -8.60 0.43
CA ALA A 105 15.52 -7.35 1.07
C ALA A 105 17.04 -7.10 0.96
N ALA A 106 17.50 -5.86 1.12
CA ALA A 106 18.92 -5.48 1.04
C ALA A 106 19.78 -6.24 2.07
N CYS A 107 19.25 -6.55 3.25
CA CYS A 107 19.92 -7.39 4.25
C CYS A 107 20.04 -8.86 3.86
N GLY A 108 19.50 -9.27 2.71
CA GLY A 108 19.54 -10.65 2.21
C GLY A 108 18.38 -11.55 2.63
N SER A 109 17.53 -11.12 3.57
CA SER A 109 16.33 -11.85 4.02
C SER A 109 15.25 -11.87 2.95
N ARG A 110 14.38 -12.90 3.00
CA ARG A 110 13.24 -13.05 2.08
C ARG A 110 11.99 -12.53 2.75
N VAL A 111 11.37 -11.54 2.12
CA VAL A 111 10.09 -10.97 2.54
C VAL A 111 8.97 -11.45 1.64
N GLY A 112 7.93 -12.04 2.23
CA GLY A 112 6.66 -12.34 1.57
C GLY A 112 5.77 -11.10 1.66
N VAL A 113 5.19 -10.67 0.54
CA VAL A 113 4.23 -9.57 0.51
C VAL A 113 2.90 -10.12 0.01
N ILE A 114 1.83 -9.85 0.74
CA ILE A 114 0.45 -10.22 0.39
C ILE A 114 -0.37 -8.94 0.28
N ASN A 115 -1.06 -8.78 -0.84
CA ASN A 115 -2.03 -7.71 -1.03
C ASN A 115 -3.45 -8.28 -0.92
N LEU A 116 -4.29 -7.67 -0.10
CA LEU A 116 -5.68 -8.06 0.12
C LEU A 116 -6.60 -6.87 -0.08
N MET A 117 -7.83 -7.12 -0.49
CA MET A 117 -8.88 -6.11 -0.56
C MET A 117 -10.04 -6.47 0.36
N GLY A 118 -10.53 -5.48 1.12
CA GLY A 118 -11.76 -5.59 1.89
C GLY A 118 -12.97 -5.76 0.98
N ARG A 119 -14.11 -6.11 1.55
CA ARG A 119 -15.40 -6.26 0.82
C ARG A 119 -16.55 -5.52 1.51
N THR A 120 -16.32 -4.96 2.69
CA THR A 120 -17.32 -4.14 3.37
C THR A 120 -17.34 -2.76 2.74
N PHE A 121 -18.44 -2.42 2.09
CA PHE A 121 -18.64 -1.19 1.28
C PHE A 121 -17.71 -1.08 0.05
N MET A 122 -17.20 -2.21 -0.45
CA MET A 122 -16.34 -2.29 -1.62
C MET A 122 -16.91 -3.26 -2.66
N GLU A 123 -16.24 -3.42 -3.81
CA GLU A 123 -16.63 -4.36 -4.84
C GLU A 123 -16.65 -5.80 -4.31
N PRO A 124 -17.57 -6.65 -4.84
CA PRO A 124 -17.65 -8.05 -4.42
C PRO A 124 -16.40 -8.83 -4.85
N VAL A 125 -15.65 -9.30 -3.87
CA VAL A 125 -14.50 -10.19 -4.04
C VAL A 125 -14.58 -11.36 -3.06
N ASP A 126 -13.70 -12.35 -3.21
CA ASP A 126 -13.61 -13.46 -2.27
C ASP A 126 -13.23 -12.98 -0.86
N CYS A 127 -13.46 -13.83 0.14
CA CYS A 127 -13.19 -13.50 1.53
C CYS A 127 -11.70 -13.21 1.77
N PRO A 128 -11.31 -11.98 2.21
CA PRO A 128 -9.91 -11.62 2.41
C PRO A 128 -9.23 -12.45 3.51
N PHE A 129 -9.97 -12.88 4.53
CA PHE A 129 -9.44 -13.72 5.61
C PHE A 129 -9.05 -15.12 5.10
N ARG A 130 -9.88 -15.74 4.27
CA ARG A 130 -9.58 -17.04 3.65
C ARG A 130 -8.47 -16.92 2.60
N ALA A 131 -8.43 -15.80 1.89
CA ALA A 131 -7.34 -15.52 0.96
C ALA A 131 -6.01 -15.36 1.71
N ALA A 132 -6.01 -14.64 2.84
CA ALA A 132 -4.84 -14.52 3.70
C ALA A 132 -4.32 -15.89 4.15
N ASP A 133 -5.20 -16.79 4.61
CA ASP A 133 -4.81 -18.15 5.01
C ASP A 133 -4.12 -18.91 3.87
N ARG A 134 -4.69 -18.86 2.68
CA ARG A 134 -4.14 -19.54 1.50
C ARG A 134 -2.78 -18.98 1.10
N GLU A 135 -2.64 -17.67 1.06
CA GLU A 135 -1.39 -17.01 0.67
C GLU A 135 -0.28 -17.25 1.72
N ILE A 136 -0.62 -17.15 3.02
CA ILE A 136 0.34 -17.42 4.11
C ILE A 136 0.82 -18.87 4.03
N GLU A 137 -0.07 -19.85 3.81
CA GLU A 137 0.33 -21.24 3.66
C GLU A 137 1.24 -21.45 2.44
N GLY A 138 0.97 -20.77 1.33
CA GLY A 138 1.82 -20.80 0.13
C GLY A 138 3.21 -20.19 0.33
N LEU A 139 3.36 -19.27 1.29
CA LEU A 139 4.63 -18.61 1.63
C LEU A 139 5.39 -19.32 2.75
N ARG A 140 4.73 -20.21 3.51
CA ARG A 140 5.31 -20.88 4.68
C ARG A 140 6.61 -21.63 4.35
N GLY A 141 7.66 -21.42 5.16
CA GLY A 141 8.99 -22.01 4.97
C GLY A 141 9.78 -21.47 3.77
N ARG A 142 9.21 -20.49 3.03
CA ARG A 142 9.83 -19.88 1.87
C ARG A 142 10.26 -18.45 2.11
N THR A 143 9.71 -17.81 3.14
CA THR A 143 10.02 -16.45 3.57
C THR A 143 10.45 -16.42 5.03
N ASP A 144 11.18 -15.38 5.39
CA ASP A 144 11.62 -15.14 6.77
C ASP A 144 10.60 -14.23 7.50
N VAL A 145 9.92 -13.34 6.76
CA VAL A 145 8.88 -12.43 7.27
C VAL A 145 7.78 -12.28 6.22
N ILE A 146 6.54 -12.08 6.67
CA ILE A 146 5.39 -11.77 5.80
C ILE A 146 4.84 -10.38 6.15
N VAL A 147 4.57 -9.57 5.14
CA VAL A 147 3.92 -8.25 5.22
C VAL A 147 2.60 -8.30 4.45
N VAL A 148 1.54 -7.79 5.06
CA VAL A 148 0.19 -7.74 4.46
C VAL A 148 -0.24 -6.29 4.28
N ASP A 149 -0.61 -5.92 3.05
CA ASP A 149 -1.39 -4.72 2.75
C ASP A 149 -2.85 -5.11 2.68
N ILE A 150 -3.67 -4.56 3.58
CA ILE A 150 -5.14 -4.70 3.56
C ILE A 150 -5.78 -3.40 3.07
N HIS A 151 -6.12 -3.38 1.80
CA HIS A 151 -6.75 -2.25 1.12
C HIS A 151 -8.27 -2.30 1.33
N ALA A 152 -8.79 -1.55 2.32
CA ALA A 152 -10.19 -1.67 2.74
C ALA A 152 -10.79 -0.34 3.21
N GLU A 153 -12.09 -0.15 2.91
CA GLU A 153 -12.87 1.00 3.38
C GLU A 153 -13.15 0.92 4.89
N ALA A 154 -13.68 -0.21 5.35
CA ALA A 154 -14.16 -0.34 6.71
C ALA A 154 -13.03 -0.52 7.74
N THR A 155 -12.92 0.43 8.67
CA THR A 155 -11.99 0.37 9.82
C THR A 155 -12.11 -0.95 10.59
N SER A 156 -13.35 -1.42 10.82
CA SER A 156 -13.60 -2.67 11.55
C SER A 156 -13.05 -3.90 10.82
N GLU A 157 -13.11 -3.92 9.49
CA GLU A 157 -12.55 -5.03 8.69
C GLU A 157 -11.02 -5.04 8.75
N LYS A 158 -10.37 -3.87 8.69
CA LYS A 158 -8.90 -3.72 8.86
C LYS A 158 -8.45 -4.16 10.26
N ILE A 159 -9.12 -3.70 11.30
CA ILE A 159 -8.82 -4.09 12.69
C ILE A 159 -9.02 -5.60 12.88
N ALA A 160 -10.12 -6.16 12.37
CA ALA A 160 -10.38 -7.61 12.45
C ALA A 160 -9.28 -8.42 11.74
N MET A 161 -8.80 -7.96 10.59
CA MET A 161 -7.67 -8.58 9.88
C MET A 161 -6.39 -8.53 10.72
N GLY A 162 -6.11 -7.42 11.39
CA GLY A 162 -4.99 -7.30 12.31
C GLY A 162 -5.03 -8.38 13.40
N TRP A 163 -6.16 -8.50 14.11
CA TRP A 163 -6.32 -9.52 15.15
C TRP A 163 -6.27 -10.95 14.60
N TYR A 164 -6.82 -11.18 13.42
CA TYR A 164 -6.84 -12.50 12.78
C TYR A 164 -5.45 -12.99 12.40
N LEU A 165 -4.58 -12.07 11.99
CA LEU A 165 -3.23 -12.38 11.52
C LEU A 165 -2.15 -12.20 12.58
N ASP A 166 -2.49 -11.70 13.78
CA ASP A 166 -1.53 -11.47 14.86
C ASP A 166 -0.72 -12.73 15.22
N GLY A 167 0.61 -12.61 15.16
CA GLY A 167 1.56 -13.68 15.37
C GLY A 167 1.73 -14.66 14.20
N ARG A 168 1.06 -14.39 13.07
CA ARG A 168 1.17 -15.20 11.84
C ARG A 168 1.97 -14.48 10.74
N VAL A 169 2.07 -13.16 10.85
CA VAL A 169 2.79 -12.27 9.92
C VAL A 169 3.53 -11.19 10.71
N GLY A 170 4.55 -10.60 10.11
CA GLY A 170 5.34 -9.54 10.73
C GLY A 170 4.63 -8.19 10.78
N ALA A 171 3.90 -7.82 9.72
CA ALA A 171 3.18 -6.56 9.66
C ALA A 171 1.86 -6.67 8.91
N ILE A 172 0.84 -5.93 9.41
CA ILE A 172 -0.46 -5.72 8.76
C ILE A 172 -0.67 -4.21 8.65
N ILE A 173 -0.68 -3.70 7.44
CA ILE A 173 -0.76 -2.28 7.14
C ILE A 173 -2.01 -2.05 6.31
N GLY A 174 -2.92 -1.19 6.81
CA GLY A 174 -4.12 -0.80 6.09
C GLY A 174 -3.86 0.34 5.12
N THR A 175 -4.65 0.38 4.02
CA THR A 175 -4.64 1.43 2.98
C THR A 175 -6.07 1.75 2.55
N HIS A 176 -6.29 2.59 1.57
CA HIS A 176 -7.52 3.01 0.92
C HIS A 176 -8.12 4.32 1.39
N THR A 177 -8.21 4.59 2.70
CA THR A 177 -8.94 5.78 3.17
C THR A 177 -8.14 7.07 3.05
N HIS A 178 -6.86 6.99 2.68
CA HIS A 178 -5.94 8.11 2.43
C HIS A 178 -5.60 8.96 3.67
N VAL A 179 -6.18 8.67 4.83
CA VAL A 179 -5.92 9.38 6.08
C VAL A 179 -5.09 8.51 6.99
N GLN A 180 -3.84 8.89 7.26
CA GLN A 180 -2.99 8.14 8.16
C GLN A 180 -3.57 8.12 9.58
N THR A 181 -3.84 6.93 10.10
CA THR A 181 -4.34 6.75 11.46
C THR A 181 -3.20 6.80 12.48
N SER A 182 -3.52 7.02 13.74
CA SER A 182 -2.56 7.15 14.85
C SER A 182 -2.64 5.96 15.82
N ASP A 183 -2.98 4.79 15.29
CA ASP A 183 -3.18 3.56 16.06
C ASP A 183 -2.07 2.53 15.82
N GLU A 184 -0.92 2.98 15.28
CA GLU A 184 0.23 2.13 15.07
C GLU A 184 0.70 1.49 16.39
N ARG A 185 0.84 0.17 16.37
CA ARG A 185 1.20 -0.62 17.55
C ARG A 185 1.74 -2.00 17.22
N LEU A 186 2.38 -2.62 18.20
CA LEU A 186 2.59 -4.06 18.20
C LEU A 186 1.35 -4.74 18.80
N LEU A 187 0.83 -5.73 18.10
CA LEU A 187 -0.22 -6.59 18.60
C LEU A 187 0.36 -7.62 19.61
N PRO A 188 -0.48 -8.23 20.47
CA PRO A 188 0.00 -9.08 21.59
C PRO A 188 0.88 -10.26 21.20
N LYS A 189 0.75 -10.79 19.97
CA LYS A 189 1.58 -11.92 19.48
C LYS A 189 2.74 -11.44 18.58
N GLY A 190 2.99 -10.12 18.51
CA GLY A 190 4.17 -9.55 17.92
C GLY A 190 4.03 -9.06 16.47
N SER A 191 2.84 -9.01 15.90
CA SER A 191 2.66 -8.38 14.59
C SER A 191 2.58 -6.84 14.71
N ALA A 192 3.25 -6.10 13.83
CA ALA A 192 3.06 -4.67 13.67
C ALA A 192 1.72 -4.39 12.97
N TYR A 193 0.99 -3.38 13.44
CA TYR A 193 -0.32 -3.03 12.90
C TYR A 193 -0.53 -1.52 12.84
N ILE A 194 -1.15 -1.06 11.75
CA ILE A 194 -1.76 0.27 11.61
C ILE A 194 -3.02 0.16 10.74
N THR A 195 -4.08 0.88 11.13
CA THR A 195 -5.36 0.86 10.39
C THR A 195 -5.25 1.48 9.00
N ASP A 196 -4.52 2.57 8.83
CA ASP A 196 -4.28 3.16 7.50
C ASP A 196 -2.93 3.88 7.46
N ALA A 197 -2.15 3.59 6.44
CA ALA A 197 -0.86 4.24 6.19
C ALA A 197 -0.98 5.67 5.65
N GLY A 198 -2.19 6.08 5.26
CA GLY A 198 -2.46 7.37 4.62
C GLY A 198 -2.11 7.40 3.15
N MET A 199 -2.01 8.59 2.56
CA MET A 199 -1.64 8.78 1.16
C MET A 199 -0.30 9.47 0.98
N THR A 200 0.30 9.27 -0.19
CA THR A 200 1.40 10.06 -0.72
C THR A 200 0.87 10.91 -1.87
N GLY A 201 0.54 12.17 -1.60
CA GLY A 201 -0.17 13.02 -2.56
C GLY A 201 -0.39 14.44 -2.07
N PRO A 202 -1.18 15.26 -2.78
CA PRO A 202 -1.48 16.65 -2.40
C PRO A 202 -2.02 16.77 -0.98
N ARG A 203 -1.37 17.58 -0.14
CA ARG A 203 -1.74 17.75 1.28
C ARG A 203 -3.06 18.52 1.44
N ASP A 204 -3.14 19.68 0.81
CA ASP A 204 -4.29 20.58 0.95
C ASP A 204 -5.38 20.19 -0.06
N SER A 205 -6.04 19.07 0.21
CA SER A 205 -6.95 18.38 -0.72
C SER A 205 -8.03 17.61 0.01
N VAL A 206 -9.01 17.11 -0.73
CA VAL A 206 -9.91 16.06 -0.25
C VAL A 206 -9.44 14.74 -0.85
N LEU A 207 -8.67 13.98 -0.10
CA LEU A 207 -8.09 12.69 -0.50
C LEU A 207 -7.28 12.77 -1.81
N GLY A 208 -6.55 13.88 -2.02
CA GLY A 208 -5.76 14.14 -3.23
C GLY A 208 -6.46 14.98 -4.30
N VAL A 209 -7.78 15.17 -4.20
CA VAL A 209 -8.62 15.90 -5.17
C VAL A 209 -8.79 17.35 -4.73
N ASP A 210 -8.87 18.25 -5.71
CA ASP A 210 -9.19 19.67 -5.49
C ASP A 210 -10.45 19.83 -4.64
N PRO A 211 -10.37 20.56 -3.50
CA PRO A 211 -11.48 20.71 -2.57
C PRO A 211 -12.73 21.30 -3.20
N GLN A 212 -12.59 22.29 -4.11
CA GLN A 212 -13.75 22.94 -4.74
C GLN A 212 -14.53 21.94 -5.61
N LYS A 213 -13.83 21.06 -6.36
CA LYS A 213 -14.45 20.03 -7.19
C LYS A 213 -15.24 19.02 -6.35
N VAL A 214 -14.73 18.67 -5.19
CA VAL A 214 -15.40 17.75 -4.26
C VAL A 214 -16.61 18.43 -3.61
N MET A 215 -16.45 19.67 -3.14
CA MET A 215 -17.54 20.44 -2.54
C MET A 215 -18.71 20.64 -3.51
N ASP A 216 -18.43 21.00 -4.77
CA ASP A 216 -19.46 21.14 -5.79
C ASP A 216 -20.28 19.85 -5.95
N ARG A 217 -19.61 18.68 -5.96
CA ARG A 217 -20.29 17.40 -6.05
C ARG A 217 -21.14 17.09 -4.82
N PHE A 218 -20.64 17.34 -3.62
CA PHE A 218 -21.39 17.10 -2.38
C PHE A 218 -22.61 18.00 -2.24
N LEU A 219 -22.47 19.29 -2.62
CA LEU A 219 -23.55 20.26 -2.49
C LEU A 219 -24.64 20.11 -3.57
N THR A 220 -24.29 19.64 -4.75
CA THR A 220 -25.21 19.60 -5.89
C THR A 220 -25.63 18.19 -6.29
N ALA A 221 -24.95 17.14 -5.83
CA ALA A 221 -25.05 15.76 -6.29
C ALA A 221 -24.80 15.57 -7.82
N MET A 222 -24.29 16.60 -8.50
CA MET A 222 -24.00 16.55 -9.93
C MET A 222 -22.63 15.91 -10.21
N PRO A 223 -22.52 15.13 -11.29
CA PRO A 223 -21.21 14.60 -11.72
C PRO A 223 -20.22 15.75 -11.96
N ASN A 224 -19.02 15.62 -11.39
CA ASN A 224 -17.93 16.54 -11.60
C ASN A 224 -16.65 15.76 -11.94
N ARG A 225 -15.82 16.30 -12.84
CA ARG A 225 -14.52 15.71 -13.11
C ARG A 225 -13.58 16.09 -11.98
N PHE A 226 -13.07 15.08 -11.30
CA PHE A 226 -12.08 15.28 -10.26
C PHE A 226 -10.70 15.56 -10.87
N GLU A 227 -10.03 16.54 -10.30
CA GLU A 227 -8.67 16.95 -10.64
C GLU A 227 -7.83 16.92 -9.37
N LEU A 228 -6.55 16.58 -9.50
CA LEU A 228 -5.65 16.58 -8.34
C LEU A 228 -5.44 18.00 -7.84
N ALA A 229 -5.41 18.16 -6.52
CA ALA A 229 -5.11 19.45 -5.91
C ALA A 229 -3.66 19.87 -6.21
N PRO A 230 -3.41 21.16 -6.45
CA PRO A 230 -2.05 21.69 -6.53
C PRO A 230 -1.42 21.88 -5.14
N GLY A 231 -0.15 22.25 -5.09
CA GLY A 231 0.52 22.70 -3.88
C GLY A 231 1.42 21.65 -3.22
N THR A 232 1.59 21.79 -1.92
CA THR A 232 2.46 20.93 -1.10
C THR A 232 2.03 19.47 -1.17
N VAL A 233 2.99 18.58 -1.35
CA VAL A 233 2.75 17.13 -1.35
C VAL A 233 3.22 16.52 -0.03
N MET A 234 2.34 15.78 0.63
CA MET A 234 2.68 14.98 1.80
C MET A 234 3.09 13.56 1.36
N VAL A 235 4.00 12.97 2.11
CA VAL A 235 4.36 11.55 2.02
C VAL A 235 4.07 10.93 3.37
N ASN A 236 3.03 10.13 3.44
CA ASN A 236 2.74 9.30 4.60
C ASN A 236 3.32 7.91 4.39
N ALA A 237 4.06 7.44 5.38
CA ALA A 237 4.67 6.13 5.37
C ALA A 237 4.65 5.50 6.76
N VAL A 238 4.96 4.23 6.81
CA VAL A 238 5.12 3.43 8.04
C VAL A 238 6.49 2.78 7.99
N LEU A 239 7.26 2.94 9.06
CA LEU A 239 8.53 2.26 9.26
C LEU A 239 8.32 1.16 10.30
N ALA A 240 8.71 -0.08 9.98
CA ALA A 240 8.63 -1.21 10.90
C ALA A 240 9.97 -1.95 10.95
N ASP A 241 10.44 -2.24 12.17
CA ASP A 241 11.57 -3.14 12.38
C ASP A 241 11.04 -4.57 12.56
N LEU A 242 11.37 -5.44 11.61
CA LEU A 242 10.92 -6.82 11.55
C LEU A 242 12.06 -7.78 11.93
N ASP A 243 11.78 -8.70 12.82
CA ASP A 243 12.70 -9.77 13.21
C ASP A 243 12.62 -10.91 12.20
N THR A 244 13.69 -11.15 11.47
CA THR A 244 13.75 -12.18 10.42
C THR A 244 13.97 -13.59 10.94
N GLU A 245 14.29 -13.75 12.22
CA GLU A 245 14.41 -15.07 12.86
C GLU A 245 13.06 -15.56 13.37
N THR A 246 12.26 -14.65 13.94
CA THR A 246 10.96 -14.98 14.52
C THR A 246 9.78 -14.71 13.58
N GLY A 247 9.98 -13.85 12.57
CA GLY A 247 8.93 -13.38 11.65
C GLY A 247 8.00 -12.33 12.27
N THR A 248 8.32 -11.80 13.48
CA THR A 248 7.52 -10.80 14.19
C THR A 248 8.11 -9.39 14.05
N ALA A 249 7.46 -8.38 14.62
CA ALA A 249 7.95 -7.00 14.63
C ALA A 249 8.54 -6.64 16.00
N ARG A 250 9.59 -5.78 15.97
CA ARG A 250 10.17 -5.15 17.18
C ARG A 250 9.61 -3.77 17.42
N SER A 251 9.25 -3.04 16.34
CA SER A 251 8.66 -1.71 16.44
C SER A 251 7.89 -1.34 15.18
N ILE A 252 7.01 -0.35 15.31
CA ILE A 252 6.32 0.31 14.21
C ILE A 252 6.18 1.79 14.55
N GLN A 253 6.35 2.66 13.57
CA GLN A 253 6.16 4.11 13.71
C GLN A 253 5.70 4.72 12.39
N ARG A 254 4.98 5.82 12.47
CA ARG A 254 4.62 6.64 11.33
C ARG A 254 5.79 7.52 10.88
N VAL A 255 5.87 7.75 9.57
CA VAL A 255 6.75 8.72 8.95
C VAL A 255 5.88 9.68 8.15
N ILE A 256 6.03 10.99 8.40
CA ILE A 256 5.28 12.05 7.71
C ILE A 256 6.29 13.06 7.19
N GLU A 257 6.34 13.22 5.88
CA GLU A 257 7.20 14.19 5.21
C GLU A 257 6.38 15.09 4.30
N SER A 258 6.93 16.24 3.93
CA SER A 258 6.29 17.16 3.01
C SER A 258 7.30 17.73 2.01
N ILE A 259 6.83 17.96 0.79
CA ILE A 259 7.61 18.63 -0.27
C ILE A 259 6.79 19.81 -0.78
N GLU A 260 7.39 20.99 -0.75
CA GLU A 260 6.85 22.14 -1.44
C GLU A 260 6.96 21.97 -2.96
N PRO A 261 5.95 22.45 -3.73
CA PRO A 261 6.05 22.45 -5.17
C PRO A 261 7.28 23.26 -5.61
N GLY A 262 8.08 22.67 -6.48
CA GLY A 262 9.25 23.33 -7.06
C GLY A 262 8.86 24.31 -8.15
#